data_032fd9abb8993f92855ed401e812702e
#
_entry.id   032fd9abb8993f92855ed401e812702e
#
_cell.length_a   1.000
_cell.length_b   1.000
_cell.length_c   1.000
_cell.angle_alpha   90.00
_cell.angle_beta   90.00
_cell.angle_gamma   90.00
#
_symmetry.space_group_name_H-M   'P 1'
#
loop_
_entity.id
_entity.type
_entity.pdbx_description
1 polymer ?
#
loop_
_entity_poly.entity_id
_entity_poly.type
_entity_poly.pdbx_seq_one_letter_code
_entity_poly.pdbx_strand_id
1 'polypeptide(L)'
;MQHERNYNDEQLARLTGMRRMDVDPTRVEMGWIIDFCAQSLRNIIIGRGGRYDGFTMQSKFGIAVGSECMAILAVIRDLADLKERLNNITLAFDKSGKPVTTGDLEVGNAMTAFMRNTINPTLMCTAEYN
;
A
#
# COMPACT_ATOMS: atom_id res chain seq x y z
N MET A 1 29.32 -19.45 11.58
CA MET A 1 29.13 -18.13 12.23
C MET A 1 28.88 -17.12 11.13
N GLN A 2 27.63 -16.74 10.92
CA GLN A 2 27.30 -15.62 10.05
C GLN A 2 27.61 -14.36 10.86
N HIS A 3 28.63 -13.61 10.45
CA HIS A 3 28.84 -12.25 10.91
C HIS A 3 27.67 -11.41 10.39
N GLU A 4 26.67 -11.17 11.22
CA GLU A 4 25.70 -10.10 10.98
C GLU A 4 26.48 -8.78 10.97
N ARG A 5 26.74 -8.28 9.77
CA ARG A 5 27.28 -6.94 9.61
C ARG A 5 26.14 -5.97 9.90
N ASN A 6 26.10 -5.43 11.10
CA ASN A 6 25.20 -4.34 11.45
C ASN A 6 25.69 -3.08 10.74
N TYR A 7 25.13 -2.84 9.54
CA TYR A 7 25.32 -1.57 8.84
C TYR A 7 24.48 -0.50 9.55
N ASN A 8 25.05 0.67 9.77
CA ASN A 8 24.25 1.84 10.14
C ASN A 8 23.46 2.34 8.92
N ASP A 9 22.48 3.21 9.14
CA ASP A 9 21.57 3.65 8.08
C ASP A 9 22.30 4.39 6.95
N GLU A 10 23.36 5.14 7.24
CA GLU A 10 24.18 5.79 6.21
C GLU A 10 24.95 4.78 5.35
N GLN A 11 25.50 3.75 5.98
CA GLN A 11 26.22 2.70 5.27
C GLN A 11 25.25 1.88 4.39
N LEU A 12 24.05 1.60 4.89
CA LEU A 12 23.02 0.90 4.15
C LEU A 12 22.57 1.72 2.92
N ALA A 13 22.31 3.00 3.11
CA ALA A 13 21.90 3.91 2.02
C ALA A 13 22.99 4.04 0.95
N ARG A 14 24.26 4.13 1.34
CA ARG A 14 25.40 4.21 0.40
C ARG A 14 25.59 2.91 -0.40
N LEU A 15 25.36 1.76 0.20
CA LEU A 15 25.60 0.46 -0.44
C LEU A 15 24.43 -0.01 -1.30
N THR A 16 23.21 0.31 -0.94
CA THR A 16 22.01 -0.28 -1.54
C THR A 16 21.07 0.77 -2.15
N GLY A 17 21.28 2.06 -1.86
CA GLY A 17 20.30 3.11 -2.13
C GLY A 17 19.01 3.00 -1.29
N MET A 18 18.93 2.02 -0.42
CA MET A 18 17.74 1.77 0.40
C MET A 18 17.79 2.60 1.69
N ARG A 19 16.64 3.11 2.07
CA ARG A 19 16.44 3.81 3.33
C ARG A 19 15.71 2.90 4.31
N ARG A 20 16.20 2.81 5.54
CA ARG A 20 15.50 2.12 6.62
C ARG A 20 14.36 2.99 7.12
N MET A 21 13.15 2.43 7.13
CA MET A 21 11.97 3.06 7.74
C MET A 21 11.62 2.26 8.99
N ASP A 22 11.61 2.91 10.14
CA ASP A 22 11.35 2.28 11.44
C ASP A 22 9.84 1.99 11.61
N VAL A 23 9.29 1.19 10.69
CA VAL A 23 7.86 0.85 10.67
C VAL A 23 7.49 0.09 11.94
N ASP A 24 6.39 0.48 12.56
CA ASP A 24 5.76 -0.28 13.63
C ASP A 24 4.97 -1.46 13.02
N PRO A 25 5.39 -2.71 13.25
CA PRO A 25 4.74 -3.86 12.64
C PRO A 25 3.30 -4.08 13.11
N THR A 26 2.89 -3.45 14.22
CA THR A 26 1.52 -3.52 14.74
C THR A 26 0.59 -2.47 14.12
N ARG A 27 1.14 -1.52 13.35
CA ARG A 27 0.41 -0.39 12.77
C ARG A 27 0.57 -0.35 11.25
N VAL A 28 0.36 -1.49 10.61
CA VAL A 28 0.33 -1.63 9.15
C VAL A 28 -1.12 -1.55 8.69
N GLU A 29 -1.43 -0.55 7.85
CA GLU A 29 -2.79 -0.29 7.35
C GLU A 29 -3.05 -0.91 5.97
N MET A 30 -2.07 -1.58 5.39
CA MET A 30 -2.19 -2.20 4.07
C MET A 30 -2.98 -3.51 4.15
N GLY A 31 -4.27 -3.46 3.84
CA GLY A 31 -5.13 -4.63 3.70
C GLY A 31 -5.05 -5.26 2.30
N TRP A 32 -5.27 -6.56 2.22
CA TRP A 32 -5.41 -7.25 0.94
C TRP A 32 -6.78 -7.02 0.34
N ILE A 33 -6.86 -7.00 -0.98
CA ILE A 33 -8.11 -6.86 -1.73
C ILE A 33 -8.49 -8.22 -2.31
N ILE A 34 -9.73 -8.65 -2.05
CA ILE A 34 -10.32 -9.86 -2.62
C ILE A 34 -11.72 -9.53 -3.11
N ASP A 35 -11.96 -9.79 -4.41
CA ASP A 35 -13.23 -9.49 -5.06
C ASP A 35 -14.21 -10.64 -4.93
N PHE A 36 -14.52 -11.01 -3.70
CA PHE A 36 -15.66 -11.87 -3.45
C PHE A 36 -16.33 -11.50 -2.12
N CYS A 37 -17.59 -11.89 -1.97
CA CYS A 37 -18.41 -11.50 -0.83
C CYS A 37 -17.98 -12.23 0.45
N ALA A 38 -16.85 -11.79 1.03
CA ALA A 38 -16.26 -12.37 2.21
C ALA A 38 -16.41 -11.47 3.44
N GLN A 39 -17.64 -11.14 3.80
CA GLN A 39 -17.91 -10.29 4.94
C GLN A 39 -17.30 -10.84 6.24
N SER A 40 -17.23 -12.14 6.38
CA SER A 40 -16.58 -12.82 7.50
C SER A 40 -15.06 -12.65 7.57
N LEU A 41 -14.42 -12.26 6.46
CA LEU A 41 -12.98 -12.04 6.39
C LEU A 41 -12.57 -10.56 6.57
N ARG A 42 -13.50 -9.70 6.91
CA ARG A 42 -13.20 -8.27 7.15
C ARG A 42 -12.39 -8.03 8.42
N ASN A 43 -12.54 -8.92 9.40
CA ASN A 43 -11.78 -8.87 10.64
C ASN A 43 -11.22 -10.26 10.91
N ILE A 44 -9.94 -10.46 10.62
CA ILE A 44 -9.24 -11.72 10.83
C ILE A 44 -8.00 -11.51 11.69
N ILE A 45 -7.53 -12.59 12.29
CA ILE A 45 -6.26 -12.62 12.99
C ILE A 45 -5.26 -13.36 12.13
N ILE A 46 -4.14 -12.72 11.83
CA ILE A 46 -3.00 -13.29 11.08
C ILE A 46 -1.80 -13.49 12.00
N GLY A 47 -0.78 -14.22 11.52
CA GLY A 47 0.44 -14.48 12.29
C GLY A 47 0.28 -15.59 13.34
N ARG A 48 -0.68 -16.53 13.16
CA ARG A 48 -0.99 -17.61 14.12
C ARG A 48 -0.35 -18.96 13.80
N GLY A 49 0.29 -19.06 12.66
CA GLY A 49 0.51 -20.38 12.09
C GLY A 49 1.79 -21.06 12.51
N GLY A 50 2.92 -20.57 12.19
CA GLY A 50 4.10 -21.37 12.27
C GLY A 50 5.42 -20.59 12.38
N ARG A 51 6.48 -21.33 12.19
CA ARG A 51 7.86 -20.84 12.34
C ARG A 51 8.18 -19.57 11.53
N TYR A 52 7.47 -19.35 10.42
CA TYR A 52 7.70 -18.22 9.52
C TYR A 52 6.69 -17.11 9.66
N ASP A 53 5.69 -17.27 10.55
CA ASP A 53 4.73 -16.22 10.85
C ASP A 53 5.40 -15.11 11.65
N GLY A 54 4.98 -13.88 11.37
CA GLY A 54 5.41 -12.72 12.13
C GLY A 54 4.61 -12.54 13.42
N PHE A 55 4.31 -11.30 13.75
CA PHE A 55 3.50 -10.98 14.91
C PHE A 55 2.04 -11.33 14.67
N THR A 56 1.38 -11.85 15.73
CA THR A 56 -0.08 -12.01 15.71
C THR A 56 -0.71 -10.63 15.72
N MET A 57 -1.51 -10.33 14.71
CA MET A 57 -2.17 -9.03 14.57
C MET A 57 -3.53 -9.16 13.90
N GLN A 58 -4.37 -8.16 14.13
CA GLN A 58 -5.64 -8.06 13.40
C GLN A 58 -5.36 -7.55 11.98
N SER A 59 -6.03 -8.15 11.01
CA SER A 59 -6.01 -7.73 9.62
C SER A 59 -7.40 -7.80 9.02
N LYS A 60 -7.54 -7.35 7.78
CA LYS A 60 -8.81 -7.35 7.06
C LYS A 60 -8.58 -7.57 5.56
N PHE A 61 -9.60 -8.11 4.90
CA PHE A 61 -9.72 -8.06 3.45
C PHE A 61 -10.71 -6.97 3.05
N GLY A 62 -10.36 -6.22 2.01
CA GLY A 62 -11.23 -5.26 1.36
C GLY A 62 -11.73 -5.79 0.02
N ILE A 63 -12.56 -5.00 -0.64
CA ILE A 63 -13.06 -5.27 -1.99
C ILE A 63 -12.57 -4.18 -2.94
N ALA A 64 -12.38 -4.48 -4.23
CA ALA A 64 -11.81 -3.54 -5.19
C ALA A 64 -12.60 -2.22 -5.26
N VAL A 65 -13.93 -2.28 -5.28
CA VAL A 65 -14.80 -1.09 -5.33
C VAL A 65 -14.67 -0.18 -4.11
N GLY A 66 -14.28 -0.72 -2.96
CA GLY A 66 -14.05 0.02 -1.72
C GLY A 66 -12.56 0.32 -1.47
N SER A 67 -11.70 0.07 -2.45
CA SER A 67 -10.27 0.32 -2.32
C SER A 67 -9.95 1.80 -2.42
N GLU A 68 -8.85 2.19 -1.81
CA GLU A 68 -8.36 3.55 -1.84
C GLU A 68 -8.02 4.01 -3.27
N CYS A 69 -7.49 3.09 -4.09
CA CYS A 69 -7.24 3.36 -5.50
C CYS A 69 -8.53 3.71 -6.29
N MET A 70 -9.63 3.00 -6.04
CA MET A 70 -10.92 3.31 -6.67
C MET A 70 -11.49 4.64 -6.18
N ALA A 71 -11.35 4.95 -4.90
CA ALA A 71 -11.75 6.24 -4.35
C ALA A 71 -10.94 7.39 -4.98
N ILE A 72 -9.65 7.20 -5.18
CA ILE A 72 -8.77 8.16 -5.86
C ILE A 72 -9.23 8.36 -7.30
N LEU A 73 -9.47 7.27 -8.06
CA LEU A 73 -9.93 7.36 -9.45
C LEU A 73 -11.24 8.13 -9.62
N ALA A 74 -12.13 8.08 -8.62
CA ALA A 74 -13.40 8.79 -8.67
C ALA A 74 -13.26 10.32 -8.58
N VAL A 75 -12.11 10.82 -8.09
CA VAL A 75 -11.93 12.27 -7.80
C VAL A 75 -10.73 12.90 -8.50
N ILE A 76 -9.98 12.13 -9.28
CA ILE A 76 -8.83 12.66 -10.02
C ILE A 76 -9.27 13.57 -11.17
N ARG A 77 -8.40 14.53 -11.49
CA ARG A 77 -8.58 15.46 -12.60
C ARG A 77 -7.71 15.12 -13.80
N ASP A 78 -6.50 14.67 -13.55
CA ASP A 78 -5.52 14.32 -14.57
C ASP A 78 -4.47 13.34 -14.04
N LEU A 79 -3.52 12.97 -14.89
CA LEU A 79 -2.46 12.02 -14.55
C LEU A 79 -1.52 12.55 -13.45
N ALA A 80 -1.29 13.85 -13.39
CA ALA A 80 -0.43 14.47 -12.39
C ALA A 80 -1.09 14.40 -11.01
N ASP A 81 -2.38 14.72 -10.93
CA ASP A 81 -3.19 14.60 -9.72
C ASP A 81 -3.29 13.13 -9.26
N LEU A 82 -3.45 12.19 -10.20
CA LEU A 82 -3.39 10.76 -9.89
C LEU A 82 -2.07 10.38 -9.22
N LYS A 83 -0.96 10.78 -9.81
CA LYS A 83 0.37 10.49 -9.28
C LYS A 83 0.57 11.06 -7.88
N GLU A 84 0.16 12.29 -7.64
CA GLU A 84 0.26 12.95 -6.34
C GLU A 84 -0.55 12.21 -5.28
N ARG A 85 -1.80 11.87 -5.57
CA ARG A 85 -2.67 11.13 -4.64
C ARG A 85 -2.17 9.72 -4.36
N LEU A 86 -1.71 9.01 -5.39
CA LEU A 86 -1.15 7.68 -5.22
C LEU A 86 0.12 7.69 -4.36
N ASN A 87 0.94 8.74 -4.39
CA ASN A 87 2.10 8.89 -3.52
C ASN A 87 1.75 9.19 -2.06
N ASN A 88 0.55 9.66 -1.79
CA ASN A 88 0.09 10.06 -0.46
C ASN A 88 -0.71 8.97 0.28
N ILE A 89 -0.86 7.77 -0.32
CA ILE A 89 -1.51 6.65 0.37
C ILE A 89 -0.68 6.24 1.58
N THR A 90 -1.30 6.24 2.74
CA THR A 90 -0.65 5.78 3.99
C THR A 90 -0.70 4.26 4.07
N LEU A 91 0.46 3.63 4.22
CA LEU A 91 0.59 2.17 4.31
C LEU A 91 0.83 1.67 5.73
N ALA A 92 1.49 2.47 6.53
CA ALA A 92 1.87 2.12 7.89
C ALA A 92 2.21 3.37 8.69
N PHE A 93 2.52 3.18 9.96
CA PHE A 93 3.10 4.21 10.80
C PHE A 93 4.46 3.76 11.30
N ASP A 94 5.38 4.70 11.47
CA ASP A 94 6.64 4.41 12.13
C ASP A 94 6.45 4.36 13.68
N LYS A 95 7.50 3.96 14.40
CA LYS A 95 7.48 3.90 15.86
C LYS A 95 7.27 5.25 16.53
N SER A 96 7.50 6.35 15.84
CA SER A 96 7.23 7.71 16.31
C SER A 96 5.77 8.15 16.06
N GLY A 97 5.00 7.37 15.31
CA GLY A 97 3.63 7.67 14.93
C GLY A 97 3.49 8.49 13.65
N LYS A 98 4.58 8.70 12.90
CA LYS A 98 4.55 9.37 11.61
C LYS A 98 4.05 8.40 10.54
N PRO A 99 3.17 8.83 9.62
CA PRO A 99 2.72 7.98 8.52
C PRO A 99 3.86 7.67 7.54
N VAL A 100 3.90 6.44 7.08
CA VAL A 100 4.76 5.95 5.99
C VAL A 100 3.87 5.78 4.76
N THR A 101 4.20 6.47 3.68
CA THR A 101 3.40 6.54 2.47
C THR A 101 3.99 5.70 1.34
N THR A 102 3.20 5.50 0.30
CA THR A 102 3.66 4.92 -0.97
C THR A 102 4.77 5.75 -1.63
N GLY A 103 4.75 7.06 -1.41
CA GLY A 103 5.82 7.97 -1.86
C GLY A 103 7.14 7.72 -1.13
N ASP A 104 7.10 7.46 0.18
CA ASP A 104 8.29 7.09 0.97
C ASP A 104 8.90 5.76 0.49
N LEU A 105 8.06 4.84 -0.02
CA LEU A 105 8.51 3.57 -0.63
C LEU A 105 8.92 3.72 -2.10
N GLU A 106 8.77 4.90 -2.69
CA GLU A 106 9.04 5.20 -4.10
C GLU A 106 8.23 4.35 -5.10
N VAL A 107 7.09 3.79 -4.67
CA VAL A 107 6.25 2.92 -5.51
C VAL A 107 5.15 3.67 -6.26
N GLY A 108 4.85 4.91 -5.91
CA GLY A 108 3.78 5.69 -6.51
C GLY A 108 3.94 5.91 -8.02
N ASN A 109 5.17 5.99 -8.53
CA ASN A 109 5.43 6.07 -9.96
C ASN A 109 5.04 4.79 -10.70
N ALA A 110 5.35 3.63 -10.13
CA ALA A 110 4.97 2.34 -10.69
C ALA A 110 3.44 2.16 -10.68
N MET A 111 2.78 2.54 -9.56
CA MET A 111 1.32 2.54 -9.46
C MET A 111 0.69 3.44 -10.51
N THR A 112 1.22 4.65 -10.71
CA THR A 112 0.73 5.59 -11.74
C THR A 112 0.87 5.01 -13.15
N ALA A 113 2.01 4.36 -13.44
CA ALA A 113 2.22 3.72 -14.74
C ALA A 113 1.22 2.59 -14.99
N PHE A 114 0.92 1.78 -13.97
CA PHE A 114 -0.08 0.72 -14.03
C PHE A 114 -1.49 1.28 -14.29
N MET A 115 -1.82 2.39 -13.63
CA MET A 115 -3.15 2.99 -13.68
C MET A 115 -3.32 4.02 -14.80
N ARG A 116 -2.31 4.24 -15.64
CA ARG A 116 -2.33 5.25 -16.70
C ARG A 116 -3.56 5.17 -17.61
N ASN A 117 -3.96 3.97 -17.96
CA ASN A 117 -5.07 3.76 -18.91
C ASN A 117 -6.45 3.75 -18.21
N THR A 118 -6.48 3.68 -16.86
CA THR A 118 -7.76 3.65 -16.12
C THR A 118 -8.46 5.00 -16.07
N ILE A 119 -7.75 6.08 -16.42
CA ILE A 119 -8.31 7.43 -16.49
C ILE A 119 -9.19 7.61 -17.75
N ASN A 120 -8.92 6.80 -18.78
CA ASN A 120 -9.66 6.92 -20.04
C ASN A 120 -11.07 6.36 -19.86
N PRO A 121 -12.10 7.05 -20.42
CA PRO A 121 -13.44 6.52 -20.44
C PRO A 121 -13.46 5.20 -21.22
N THR A 122 -14.31 4.27 -20.80
CA THR A 122 -14.52 2.99 -21.49
C THR A 122 -15.80 3.04 -22.31
N LEU A 123 -15.99 2.08 -23.21
CA LEU A 123 -17.24 1.93 -23.96
C LEU A 123 -18.41 1.44 -23.09
N MET A 124 -18.10 1.01 -21.85
CA MET A 124 -19.11 0.59 -20.88
C MET A 124 -19.57 1.79 -20.06
N CYS A 125 -20.21 2.74 -20.72
CA CYS A 125 -20.83 3.88 -20.07
C CYS A 125 -22.36 3.72 -20.05
N THR A 126 -23.03 4.47 -19.17
CA THR A 126 -24.49 4.57 -19.18
C THR A 126 -24.97 5.35 -20.41
N ALA A 127 -26.29 5.38 -20.64
CA ALA A 127 -26.89 6.21 -21.71
C ALA A 127 -26.59 7.71 -21.51
N GLU A 128 -26.26 8.13 -20.28
CA GLU A 128 -25.89 9.50 -19.92
C GLU A 128 -24.36 9.74 -19.99
N TYR A 129 -23.60 8.77 -20.52
CA TYR A 129 -22.13 8.84 -20.66
C TYR A 129 -21.35 8.92 -19.35
N ASN A 130 -21.88 8.32 -18.27
CA ASN A 130 -21.20 8.18 -16.99
C ASN A 130 -20.41 6.89 -16.89
#